data_5ac56d3a8750298f140f2d140654f0c4
#
_entry.id   5ac56d3a8750298f140f2d140654f0c4
#
_cell.length_a   1.000
_cell.length_b   1.000
_cell.length_c   1.000
_cell.angle_alpha   90.00
_cell.angle_beta   90.00
_cell.angle_gamma   90.00
#
_symmetry.space_group_name_H-M   'P 1'
#
loop_
_entity.id
_entity.type
_entity.pdbx_description
1 polymer ?
#
loop_
_entity_poly.entity_id
_entity_poly.type
_entity_poly.pdbx_seq_one_letter_code
_entity_poly.pdbx_strand_id
1 'polypeptide(L)'
;VKEATISFYSDEQNGALAIDATNKAFRNKFASAYTIFKGKTGLYKPSLISMAENDGESKYVISINGSVIDTIINPEVSESFKIINYDLDKVFLHQYDLIEIQSKAVTNGKILENDETAWSRGRWSAFKLVPEALSIKEQLKKVQPFEEKNGFLEVEAESFHYKTNNGTKRHWNIQNTIVDQEKENYVMQIASGESYIEAMPDTRTTHDDTLIHGENFFPVAGEGGIVSYKVRINTPGDYYVWASAFSTGTEDNGVHVGIDEKWPESGARMQWCDGKNKWKWSSAQRMPEDHCGKQNTIFLSFPQAGEYIISFSMREDGFKMDRWIITLDNSLIPD
;
A
#
# COMPACT_ATOMS: atom_id res chain seq x y z
N VAL A 1 2.02 -34.56 41.81
CA VAL A 1 1.65 -33.16 42.12
C VAL A 1 1.46 -32.50 40.79
N LYS A 2 0.21 -32.14 40.41
CA LYS A 2 -0.02 -31.31 39.20
C LYS A 2 0.67 -29.96 39.45
N GLU A 3 1.64 -29.59 38.62
CA GLU A 3 2.16 -28.22 38.64
C GLU A 3 0.97 -27.26 38.49
N ALA A 4 0.89 -26.26 39.35
CA ALA A 4 -0.13 -25.23 39.26
C ALA A 4 0.06 -24.48 37.94
N THR A 5 -0.95 -24.53 37.10
CA THR A 5 -0.95 -23.72 35.85
C THR A 5 -0.99 -22.26 36.23
N ILE A 6 0.04 -21.50 35.82
CA ILE A 6 0.12 -20.07 36.06
C ILE A 6 -0.83 -19.40 35.08
N SER A 7 -1.75 -18.60 35.58
CA SER A 7 -2.73 -17.87 34.78
C SER A 7 -2.71 -16.39 35.13
N PHE A 8 -3.13 -15.58 34.17
CA PHE A 8 -3.46 -14.19 34.42
C PHE A 8 -4.78 -14.06 35.17
N TYR A 9 -4.90 -13.01 35.96
CA TYR A 9 -6.17 -12.48 36.44
C TYR A 9 -6.46 -11.13 35.77
N SER A 10 -7.73 -10.74 35.77
CA SER A 10 -8.14 -9.40 35.30
C SER A 10 -7.92 -8.41 36.43
N ASP A 11 -7.00 -7.46 36.19
CA ASP A 11 -6.80 -6.29 37.03
C ASP A 11 -7.72 -5.19 36.55
N GLU A 12 -8.97 -5.21 37.02
CA GLU A 12 -10.03 -4.30 36.56
C GLU A 12 -9.71 -2.83 36.87
N GLN A 13 -9.02 -2.58 37.97
CA GLN A 13 -8.64 -1.22 38.37
C GLN A 13 -7.69 -0.58 37.36
N ASN A 14 -6.79 -1.35 36.78
CA ASN A 14 -5.79 -0.91 35.82
C ASN A 14 -6.14 -1.27 34.37
N GLY A 15 -7.26 -1.99 34.14
CA GLY A 15 -7.68 -2.44 32.81
C GLY A 15 -6.64 -3.36 32.14
N ALA A 16 -6.02 -4.26 32.89
CA ALA A 16 -4.91 -5.07 32.44
C ALA A 16 -5.06 -6.54 32.84
N LEU A 17 -4.37 -7.44 32.14
CA LEU A 17 -4.05 -8.78 32.62
C LEU A 17 -2.80 -8.69 33.49
N ALA A 18 -2.80 -9.43 34.61
CA ALA A 18 -1.73 -9.43 35.60
C ALA A 18 -1.49 -10.83 36.19
N ILE A 19 -0.28 -11.08 36.68
CA ILE A 19 0.07 -12.32 37.39
C ILE A 19 -0.09 -12.09 38.88
N ASP A 20 -0.74 -13.01 39.60
CA ASP A 20 -0.83 -12.94 41.06
C ASP A 20 0.51 -13.30 41.73
N ALA A 21 1.37 -12.27 41.87
CA ALA A 21 2.66 -12.42 42.53
C ALA A 21 2.58 -12.61 44.06
N THR A 22 1.40 -12.52 44.68
CA THR A 22 1.22 -12.89 46.07
C THR A 22 1.42 -14.40 46.25
N ASN A 23 1.06 -15.18 45.24
CA ASN A 23 1.38 -16.60 45.17
C ASN A 23 2.87 -16.78 44.78
N LYS A 24 3.68 -17.14 45.78
CA LYS A 24 5.15 -17.36 45.59
C LYS A 24 5.47 -18.39 44.50
N ALA A 25 4.55 -19.34 44.22
CA ALA A 25 4.74 -20.33 43.15
C ALA A 25 4.66 -19.75 41.74
N PHE A 26 4.10 -18.55 41.56
CA PHE A 26 3.96 -17.88 40.27
C PHE A 26 5.09 -16.89 39.96
N ARG A 27 5.88 -16.56 40.98
CA ARG A 27 7.04 -15.63 40.84
C ARG A 27 8.10 -16.21 39.92
N ASN A 28 8.69 -15.38 39.09
CA ASN A 28 9.70 -15.74 38.07
C ASN A 28 9.28 -16.81 37.05
N LYS A 29 7.98 -17.01 36.83
CA LYS A 29 7.44 -17.93 35.84
C LYS A 29 6.58 -17.17 34.85
N PHE A 30 6.48 -17.70 33.62
CA PHE A 30 5.62 -17.12 32.58
C PHE A 30 4.17 -17.60 32.75
N ALA A 31 3.25 -16.66 32.68
CA ALA A 31 1.84 -16.90 32.37
C ALA A 31 1.61 -16.66 30.87
N SER A 32 0.69 -17.41 30.28
CA SER A 32 0.36 -17.32 28.84
C SER A 32 -1.10 -16.95 28.62
N ALA A 33 -1.33 -16.05 27.68
CA ALA A 33 -2.63 -15.75 27.12
C ALA A 33 -2.63 -16.04 25.62
N TYR A 34 -3.71 -16.65 25.13
CA TYR A 34 -3.83 -17.10 23.75
C TYR A 34 -5.06 -16.48 23.09
N THR A 35 -4.92 -16.15 21.81
CA THR A 35 -6.07 -15.81 20.96
C THR A 35 -5.85 -16.35 19.55
N ILE A 36 -6.96 -16.67 18.87
CA ILE A 36 -6.93 -17.03 17.46
C ILE A 36 -7.18 -15.76 16.65
N PHE A 37 -6.30 -15.48 15.71
CA PHE A 37 -6.44 -14.36 14.81
C PHE A 37 -7.64 -14.57 13.86
N LYS A 38 -8.64 -13.69 13.94
CA LYS A 38 -9.86 -13.76 13.12
C LYS A 38 -9.89 -12.71 11.99
N GLY A 39 -8.83 -11.91 11.85
CA GLY A 39 -8.70 -10.92 10.80
C GLY A 39 -8.46 -11.54 9.41
N LYS A 40 -8.36 -10.70 8.40
CA LYS A 40 -8.00 -11.14 7.05
C LYS A 40 -6.52 -11.51 7.00
N THR A 41 -6.18 -12.55 6.22
CA THR A 41 -4.78 -12.86 5.91
C THR A 41 -4.08 -11.67 5.28
N GLY A 42 -2.90 -11.28 5.80
CA GLY A 42 -2.17 -10.11 5.32
C GLY A 42 -1.04 -9.66 6.23
N LEU A 43 -0.42 -8.55 5.88
CA LEU A 43 0.64 -7.92 6.66
C LEU A 43 0.03 -7.04 7.76
N TYR A 44 0.61 -7.14 8.97
CA TYR A 44 0.17 -6.36 10.12
C TYR A 44 1.36 -5.76 10.84
N LYS A 45 1.17 -4.55 11.40
CA LYS A 45 2.07 -3.94 12.36
C LYS A 45 1.52 -4.20 13.77
N PRO A 46 2.18 -5.11 14.56
CA PRO A 46 1.77 -5.38 15.92
C PRO A 46 2.27 -4.29 16.88
N SER A 47 1.55 -4.10 17.99
CA SER A 47 2.07 -3.39 19.16
C SER A 47 1.52 -3.96 20.46
N LEU A 48 2.38 -4.01 21.51
CA LEU A 48 2.01 -4.41 22.85
C LEU A 48 1.91 -3.18 23.75
N ILE A 49 0.80 -3.06 24.49
CA ILE A 49 0.65 -2.02 25.53
C ILE A 49 0.84 -2.70 26.89
N SER A 50 1.95 -2.43 27.52
CA SER A 50 2.28 -2.91 28.86
C SER A 50 2.18 -1.80 29.91
N MET A 51 2.26 -2.20 31.17
CA MET A 51 2.43 -1.29 32.31
C MET A 51 3.76 -1.59 32.98
N ALA A 52 4.65 -0.62 33.04
CA ALA A 52 5.89 -0.71 33.79
C ALA A 52 5.62 -0.42 35.27
N GLU A 53 6.29 -1.16 36.13
CA GLU A 53 6.18 -1.11 37.59
C GLU A 53 7.56 -0.90 38.18
N ASN A 54 7.66 -0.09 39.26
CA ASN A 54 8.95 0.31 39.85
C ASN A 54 9.61 -0.79 40.71
N ASP A 55 8.91 -1.89 40.91
CA ASP A 55 9.34 -3.05 41.71
C ASP A 55 9.92 -4.21 40.86
N GLY A 56 9.88 -4.07 39.50
CA GLY A 56 10.52 -5.04 38.61
C GLY A 56 10.28 -4.81 37.13
N GLU A 57 11.27 -5.13 36.31
CA GLU A 57 11.25 -4.97 34.85
C GLU A 57 10.68 -6.23 34.20
N SER A 58 9.35 -6.33 34.12
CA SER A 58 8.65 -7.49 33.57
C SER A 58 9.05 -7.79 32.13
N LYS A 59 9.18 -9.09 31.83
CA LYS A 59 9.52 -9.60 30.50
C LYS A 59 8.28 -10.14 29.81
N TYR A 60 8.15 -9.83 28.51
CA TYR A 60 7.08 -10.31 27.65
C TYR A 60 7.71 -11.09 26.49
N VAL A 61 7.02 -12.15 26.05
CA VAL A 61 7.35 -12.94 24.86
C VAL A 61 6.12 -13.04 24.01
N ILE A 62 6.22 -12.67 22.76
CA ILE A 62 5.13 -12.71 21.80
C ILE A 62 5.45 -13.78 20.76
N SER A 63 4.50 -14.71 20.53
CA SER A 63 4.67 -15.81 19.59
C SER A 63 3.48 -15.93 18.66
N ILE A 64 3.75 -16.38 17.43
CA ILE A 64 2.75 -16.74 16.43
C ILE A 64 2.98 -18.20 16.04
N ASN A 65 1.95 -19.05 16.19
CA ASN A 65 2.03 -20.49 15.93
C ASN A 65 3.24 -21.15 16.63
N GLY A 66 3.56 -20.71 17.86
CA GLY A 66 4.69 -21.19 18.65
C GLY A 66 6.06 -20.62 18.27
N SER A 67 6.16 -19.82 17.19
CA SER A 67 7.41 -19.13 16.83
C SER A 67 7.47 -17.76 17.48
N VAL A 68 8.50 -17.50 18.28
CA VAL A 68 8.73 -16.21 18.93
C VAL A 68 9.02 -15.15 17.89
N ILE A 69 8.21 -14.08 17.88
CA ILE A 69 8.41 -12.93 16.99
C ILE A 69 9.11 -11.77 17.68
N ASP A 70 8.92 -11.64 19.02
CA ASP A 70 9.63 -10.62 19.80
C ASP A 70 9.73 -10.99 21.28
N THR A 71 10.71 -10.35 21.95
CA THR A 71 10.92 -10.44 23.39
C THR A 71 11.19 -9.04 23.94
N ILE A 72 10.31 -8.56 24.80
CA ILE A 72 10.31 -7.21 25.35
C ILE A 72 10.62 -7.27 26.85
N ILE A 73 11.33 -6.27 27.35
CA ILE A 73 11.53 -6.04 28.79
C ILE A 73 11.09 -4.61 29.08
N ASN A 74 10.21 -4.42 30.08
CA ASN A 74 9.86 -3.08 30.54
C ASN A 74 11.11 -2.33 31.05
N PRO A 75 11.21 -1.03 30.82
CA PRO A 75 12.29 -0.22 31.39
C PRO A 75 12.09 -0.07 32.90
N GLU A 76 13.20 0.22 33.60
CA GLU A 76 13.14 0.68 34.97
C GLU A 76 12.38 2.02 35.04
N VAL A 77 11.46 2.15 35.98
CA VAL A 77 10.64 3.36 36.17
C VAL A 77 10.66 3.74 37.65
N SER A 78 10.49 5.03 37.95
CA SER A 78 10.40 5.54 39.32
C SER A 78 9.02 5.41 39.94
N GLU A 79 7.98 5.31 39.09
CA GLU A 79 6.57 5.21 39.49
C GLU A 79 5.91 4.02 38.81
N SER A 80 5.07 3.28 39.55
CA SER A 80 4.34 2.14 38.99
C SER A 80 3.18 2.56 38.07
N PHE A 81 2.74 1.63 37.23
CA PHE A 81 1.62 1.73 36.28
C PHE A 81 1.88 2.67 35.10
N LYS A 82 3.14 2.93 34.77
CA LYS A 82 3.49 3.70 33.59
C LYS A 82 3.17 2.90 32.32
N ILE A 83 2.28 3.43 31.49
CA ILE A 83 1.91 2.81 30.21
C ILE A 83 3.07 2.93 29.22
N ILE A 84 3.48 1.80 28.66
CA ILE A 84 4.50 1.71 27.61
C ILE A 84 3.87 1.06 26.39
N ASN A 85 4.07 1.69 25.23
CA ASN A 85 3.65 1.14 23.94
C ASN A 85 4.89 0.64 23.20
N TYR A 86 4.93 -0.64 22.87
CA TYR A 86 5.99 -1.26 22.09
C TYR A 86 5.50 -1.57 20.69
N ASP A 87 6.00 -0.84 19.70
CA ASP A 87 5.79 -1.16 18.30
C ASP A 87 6.76 -2.29 17.90
N LEU A 88 6.23 -3.34 17.30
CA LEU A 88 7.00 -4.50 16.85
C LEU A 88 7.20 -4.43 15.32
N ASP A 89 8.11 -5.26 14.82
CA ASP A 89 8.29 -5.46 13.39
C ASP A 89 7.04 -6.04 12.74
N LYS A 90 6.86 -5.71 11.47
CA LYS A 90 5.72 -6.20 10.68
C LYS A 90 5.72 -7.72 10.58
N VAL A 91 4.55 -8.33 10.74
CA VAL A 91 4.36 -9.77 10.64
C VAL A 91 3.26 -10.10 9.62
N PHE A 92 3.45 -11.17 8.87
CA PHE A 92 2.41 -11.71 8.01
C PHE A 92 1.58 -12.71 8.80
N LEU A 93 0.26 -12.46 8.91
CA LEU A 93 -0.69 -13.30 9.61
C LEU A 93 -1.64 -13.98 8.63
N HIS A 94 -1.86 -15.29 8.86
CA HIS A 94 -2.95 -16.02 8.22
C HIS A 94 -4.17 -16.02 9.13
N GLN A 95 -5.36 -16.03 8.55
CA GLN A 95 -6.57 -16.23 9.33
C GLN A 95 -6.45 -17.57 10.09
N TYR A 96 -6.80 -17.55 11.39
CA TYR A 96 -6.67 -18.62 12.37
C TYR A 96 -5.27 -18.88 12.92
N ASP A 97 -4.29 -18.06 12.65
CA ASP A 97 -3.01 -18.12 13.37
C ASP A 97 -3.24 -17.99 14.88
N LEU A 98 -2.50 -18.78 15.65
CA LEU A 98 -2.51 -18.72 17.11
C LEU A 98 -1.52 -17.66 17.58
N ILE A 99 -2.01 -16.66 18.28
CA ILE A 99 -1.18 -15.62 18.91
C ILE A 99 -1.07 -15.93 20.39
N GLU A 100 0.13 -15.96 20.92
CA GLU A 100 0.42 -16.14 22.33
C GLU A 100 1.19 -14.93 22.85
N ILE A 101 0.77 -14.43 24.02
CA ILE A 101 1.49 -13.40 24.78
C ILE A 101 1.78 -14.00 26.15
N GLN A 102 3.07 -14.06 26.47
CA GLN A 102 3.54 -14.47 27.77
C GLN A 102 4.08 -13.26 28.53
N SER A 103 3.84 -13.20 29.82
CA SER A 103 4.55 -12.27 30.69
C SER A 103 5.04 -12.95 31.96
N LYS A 104 5.97 -12.27 32.65
CA LYS A 104 6.64 -12.82 33.83
C LYS A 104 6.61 -11.80 34.95
N ALA A 105 6.15 -12.24 36.14
CA ALA A 105 6.28 -11.48 37.36
C ALA A 105 7.72 -11.57 37.87
N VAL A 106 8.34 -10.41 38.09
CA VAL A 106 9.76 -10.29 38.51
C VAL A 106 9.91 -9.26 39.62
N THR A 107 11.03 -9.30 40.31
CA THR A 107 11.42 -8.23 41.27
C THR A 107 12.82 -7.71 40.96
N ASN A 108 13.06 -6.42 41.15
CA ASN A 108 14.38 -5.80 41.10
C ASN A 108 15.03 -5.70 42.49
N GLY A 109 14.34 -6.13 43.55
CA GLY A 109 14.83 -6.14 44.91
C GLY A 109 14.91 -4.76 45.58
N LYS A 110 14.46 -3.69 44.93
CA LYS A 110 14.66 -2.31 45.41
C LYS A 110 13.51 -1.82 46.30
N ILE A 111 12.32 -2.37 46.14
CA ILE A 111 11.10 -1.96 46.84
C ILE A 111 10.75 -3.00 47.90
N LEU A 112 10.56 -2.58 49.13
CA LEU A 112 10.11 -3.45 50.24
C LEU A 112 8.59 -3.42 50.34
N GLU A 113 7.98 -4.58 50.51
CA GLU A 113 6.56 -4.75 50.78
C GLU A 113 6.38 -5.87 51.84
N ASN A 114 5.77 -5.56 52.99
CA ASN A 114 5.45 -6.50 54.05
C ASN A 114 6.61 -7.45 54.40
N ASP A 115 7.78 -6.91 54.73
CA ASP A 115 9.01 -7.62 55.10
C ASP A 115 9.64 -8.48 53.98
N GLU A 116 9.14 -8.38 52.75
CA GLU A 116 9.69 -9.00 51.53
C GLU A 116 9.95 -7.93 50.46
N THR A 117 10.55 -8.31 49.34
CA THR A 117 10.61 -7.45 48.16
C THR A 117 9.29 -7.48 47.40
N ALA A 118 8.87 -6.32 46.93
CA ALA A 118 7.72 -6.20 46.03
C ALA A 118 8.01 -6.85 44.66
N TRP A 119 6.96 -7.21 43.94
CA TRP A 119 7.03 -7.92 42.66
C TRP A 119 6.14 -7.26 41.63
N SER A 120 6.73 -6.90 40.49
CA SER A 120 5.94 -6.52 39.33
C SER A 120 5.06 -7.70 38.88
N ARG A 121 3.89 -7.40 38.36
CA ARG A 121 2.87 -8.41 38.00
C ARG A 121 2.79 -8.69 36.50
N GLY A 122 3.77 -8.20 35.72
CA GLY A 122 3.82 -8.44 34.29
C GLY A 122 2.56 -7.95 33.56
N ARG A 123 2.06 -6.78 33.94
CA ARG A 123 0.81 -6.21 33.45
C ARG A 123 0.89 -5.81 31.98
N TRP A 124 -0.16 -6.12 31.23
CA TRP A 124 -0.37 -5.61 29.88
C TRP A 124 -1.89 -5.48 29.60
N SER A 125 -2.25 -4.49 28.80
CA SER A 125 -3.65 -4.11 28.56
C SER A 125 -4.14 -4.46 27.16
N ALA A 126 -3.28 -4.46 26.17
CA ALA A 126 -3.68 -4.75 24.80
C ALA A 126 -2.51 -5.24 23.94
N PHE A 127 -2.86 -6.10 23.00
CA PHE A 127 -2.03 -6.40 21.82
C PHE A 127 -2.81 -5.92 20.59
N LYS A 128 -2.29 -4.92 19.91
CA LYS A 128 -2.93 -4.31 18.74
C LYS A 128 -2.30 -4.86 17.48
N LEU A 129 -3.13 -5.07 16.47
CA LEU A 129 -2.74 -5.46 15.12
C LEU A 129 -3.33 -4.45 14.14
N VAL A 130 -2.48 -3.62 13.56
CA VAL A 130 -2.88 -2.65 12.55
C VAL A 130 -2.60 -3.26 11.18
N PRO A 131 -3.64 -3.50 10.32
CA PRO A 131 -3.40 -4.02 8.99
C PRO A 131 -2.55 -3.03 8.18
N GLU A 132 -1.55 -3.54 7.49
CA GLU A 132 -0.76 -2.78 6.54
C GLU A 132 -1.01 -3.27 5.12
N ALA A 133 -1.23 -2.34 4.20
CA ALA A 133 -1.30 -2.69 2.80
C ALA A 133 0.09 -3.14 2.33
N LEU A 134 0.16 -4.31 1.67
CA LEU A 134 1.35 -4.68 0.93
C LEU A 134 1.58 -3.65 -0.17
N SER A 135 2.81 -3.16 -0.32
CA SER A 135 3.18 -2.35 -1.48
C SER A 135 2.83 -3.11 -2.79
N ILE A 136 2.57 -2.38 -3.85
CA ILE A 136 2.32 -3.00 -5.16
C ILE A 136 3.52 -3.87 -5.55
N LYS A 137 4.73 -3.42 -5.25
CA LYS A 137 5.97 -4.16 -5.51
C LYS A 137 6.01 -5.52 -4.81
N GLU A 138 5.58 -5.59 -3.54
CA GLU A 138 5.51 -6.85 -2.78
C GLU A 138 4.43 -7.78 -3.34
N GLN A 139 3.25 -7.23 -3.70
CA GLN A 139 2.17 -8.01 -4.32
C GLN A 139 2.61 -8.62 -5.66
N LEU A 140 3.41 -7.89 -6.44
CA LEU A 140 3.91 -8.32 -7.75
C LEU A 140 5.25 -9.06 -7.71
N LYS A 141 5.76 -9.43 -6.52
CA LYS A 141 7.10 -10.05 -6.36
C LYS A 141 7.30 -11.29 -7.25
N LYS A 142 6.26 -12.12 -7.43
CA LYS A 142 6.31 -13.36 -8.21
C LYS A 142 5.86 -13.20 -9.68
N VAL A 143 5.40 -12.02 -10.05
CA VAL A 143 4.94 -11.72 -11.41
C VAL A 143 6.16 -11.50 -12.31
N GLN A 144 6.13 -12.02 -13.52
CA GLN A 144 7.18 -11.79 -14.53
C GLN A 144 7.10 -10.35 -15.01
N PRO A 145 8.21 -9.60 -15.02
CA PRO A 145 8.21 -8.23 -15.52
C PRO A 145 8.16 -8.18 -17.04
N PHE A 146 7.65 -7.09 -17.59
CA PHE A 146 7.97 -6.69 -18.95
C PHE A 146 9.44 -6.23 -19.01
N GLU A 147 10.18 -6.66 -20.02
CA GLU A 147 11.61 -6.38 -20.11
C GLU A 147 11.92 -5.25 -21.10
N GLU A 148 12.59 -4.21 -20.59
CA GLU A 148 13.21 -3.18 -21.43
C GLU A 148 14.36 -3.78 -22.24
N LYS A 149 14.46 -3.39 -23.51
CA LYS A 149 15.55 -3.79 -24.42
C LYS A 149 16.12 -2.56 -25.12
N ASN A 150 17.42 -2.34 -24.93
CA ASN A 150 18.16 -1.25 -25.58
C ASN A 150 17.55 0.14 -25.38
N GLY A 151 17.04 0.44 -24.17
CA GLY A 151 16.44 1.71 -23.87
C GLY A 151 15.00 1.88 -24.35
N PHE A 152 14.30 0.77 -24.68
CA PHE A 152 12.93 0.81 -25.18
C PHE A 152 12.08 -0.30 -24.58
N LEU A 153 10.83 0.04 -24.24
CA LEU A 153 9.79 -0.91 -23.84
C LEU A 153 8.44 -0.39 -24.30
N GLU A 154 7.64 -1.25 -24.94
CA GLU A 154 6.24 -1.01 -25.30
C GLU A 154 5.36 -2.06 -24.62
N VAL A 155 4.19 -1.65 -24.10
CA VAL A 155 3.26 -2.52 -23.37
C VAL A 155 1.82 -2.13 -23.73
N GLU A 156 0.98 -3.13 -24.01
CA GLU A 156 -0.46 -2.98 -24.13
C GLU A 156 -1.07 -2.63 -22.77
N ALA A 157 -1.95 -1.63 -22.73
CA ALA A 157 -2.46 -1.09 -21.48
C ALA A 157 -3.32 -2.09 -20.70
N GLU A 158 -4.04 -2.97 -21.38
CA GLU A 158 -4.84 -4.03 -20.75
C GLU A 158 -4.01 -5.16 -20.14
N SER A 159 -2.70 -5.22 -20.45
CA SER A 159 -1.78 -6.20 -19.88
C SER A 159 -1.25 -5.82 -18.48
N PHE A 160 -1.98 -4.99 -17.74
CA PHE A 160 -1.57 -4.58 -16.40
C PHE A 160 -1.48 -5.78 -15.44
N HIS A 161 -0.53 -5.72 -14.50
CA HIS A 161 -0.34 -6.74 -13.48
C HIS A 161 -1.16 -6.51 -12.22
N TYR A 162 -1.57 -5.26 -11.96
CA TYR A 162 -2.33 -4.87 -10.78
C TYR A 162 -3.24 -3.68 -11.09
N LYS A 163 -4.41 -3.64 -10.46
CA LYS A 163 -5.27 -2.47 -10.44
C LYS A 163 -5.93 -2.25 -9.10
N THR A 164 -6.21 -1.01 -8.78
CA THR A 164 -6.99 -0.63 -7.60
C THR A 164 -7.85 0.58 -7.90
N ASN A 165 -8.99 0.68 -7.24
CA ASN A 165 -9.81 1.90 -7.26
C ASN A 165 -9.31 2.97 -6.28
N ASN A 166 -8.27 2.64 -5.49
CA ASN A 166 -7.64 3.53 -4.51
C ASN A 166 -8.65 4.20 -3.55
N GLY A 167 -9.69 3.46 -3.14
CA GLY A 167 -10.75 3.95 -2.25
C GLY A 167 -11.80 4.85 -2.93
N THR A 168 -11.70 5.08 -4.23
CA THR A 168 -12.67 5.88 -5.01
C THR A 168 -13.75 5.00 -5.64
N LYS A 169 -14.75 5.61 -6.27
CA LYS A 169 -15.75 4.89 -7.09
C LYS A 169 -15.24 4.58 -8.49
N ARG A 170 -14.05 5.07 -8.86
CA ARG A 170 -13.46 4.96 -10.21
C ARG A 170 -12.51 3.77 -10.29
N HIS A 171 -12.56 3.06 -11.40
CA HIS A 171 -11.72 1.90 -11.66
C HIS A 171 -11.42 1.77 -13.15
N TRP A 172 -10.31 1.12 -13.46
CA TRP A 172 -9.94 0.82 -14.84
C TRP A 172 -10.61 -0.47 -15.30
N ASN A 173 -11.30 -0.42 -16.44
CA ASN A 173 -11.90 -1.58 -17.09
C ASN A 173 -11.21 -1.87 -18.41
N ILE A 174 -11.07 -3.15 -18.73
CA ILE A 174 -10.70 -3.59 -20.08
C ILE A 174 -11.96 -3.48 -20.94
N GLN A 175 -11.81 -2.82 -22.07
CA GLN A 175 -12.85 -2.66 -23.08
C GLN A 175 -12.35 -3.27 -24.39
N ASN A 176 -13.24 -3.88 -25.14
CA ASN A 176 -12.96 -4.37 -26.48
C ASN A 176 -13.47 -3.34 -27.49
N THR A 177 -12.75 -3.15 -28.58
CA THR A 177 -13.20 -2.28 -29.67
C THR A 177 -14.45 -2.88 -30.30
N ILE A 178 -15.62 -2.36 -29.98
CA ILE A 178 -16.85 -2.70 -30.66
C ILE A 178 -16.93 -1.79 -31.88
N VAL A 179 -16.91 -2.38 -33.07
CA VAL A 179 -17.33 -1.66 -34.29
C VAL A 179 -18.83 -1.46 -34.16
N ASP A 180 -19.27 -0.29 -33.72
CA ASP A 180 -20.68 0.08 -33.72
C ASP A 180 -21.13 0.30 -35.19
N GLN A 181 -21.68 -0.72 -35.79
CA GLN A 181 -22.11 -0.73 -37.19
C GLN A 181 -23.37 0.13 -37.44
N GLU A 182 -24.00 0.66 -36.37
CA GLU A 182 -25.25 1.39 -36.49
C GLU A 182 -25.09 2.93 -36.51
N LYS A 183 -23.91 3.47 -36.25
CA LYS A 183 -23.65 4.93 -36.31
C LYS A 183 -22.83 5.28 -37.55
N GLU A 184 -23.51 5.73 -38.59
CA GLU A 184 -22.94 6.05 -39.92
C GLU A 184 -21.78 7.07 -39.97
N ASN A 185 -21.28 7.61 -38.83
CA ASN A 185 -20.25 8.66 -38.84
C ASN A 185 -19.11 8.50 -37.80
N TYR A 186 -19.00 7.39 -37.05
CA TYR A 186 -17.89 7.15 -36.12
C TYR A 186 -17.20 5.85 -36.48
N VAL A 187 -16.20 5.95 -37.35
CA VAL A 187 -15.18 4.89 -37.47
C VAL A 187 -14.31 5.00 -36.20
N MET A 188 -14.63 4.28 -35.13
CA MET A 188 -13.68 4.07 -34.05
C MET A 188 -12.47 3.36 -34.66
N GLN A 189 -11.31 3.99 -34.59
CA GLN A 189 -10.06 3.31 -34.93
C GLN A 189 -9.91 2.15 -33.96
N ILE A 190 -9.59 0.97 -34.51
CA ILE A 190 -9.39 -0.23 -33.69
C ILE A 190 -8.15 0.00 -32.83
N ALA A 191 -8.26 -0.26 -31.52
CA ALA A 191 -7.12 -0.27 -30.59
C ALA A 191 -6.16 -1.40 -30.96
N SER A 192 -4.91 -1.29 -30.59
CA SER A 192 -3.94 -2.37 -30.70
C SER A 192 -4.46 -3.61 -29.93
N GLY A 193 -4.26 -4.81 -30.47
CA GLY A 193 -4.75 -6.03 -29.84
C GLY A 193 -6.28 -6.11 -29.68
N GLU A 194 -7.05 -5.19 -30.31
CA GLU A 194 -8.51 -5.10 -30.20
C GLU A 194 -9.04 -4.81 -28.78
N SER A 195 -8.18 -4.33 -27.88
CA SER A 195 -8.53 -4.05 -26.48
C SER A 195 -7.88 -2.75 -26.01
N TYR A 196 -8.46 -2.12 -25.01
CA TYR A 196 -7.92 -0.94 -24.33
C TYR A 196 -8.42 -0.90 -22.88
N ILE A 197 -7.89 0.00 -22.06
CA ILE A 197 -8.43 0.27 -20.73
C ILE A 197 -9.13 1.63 -20.67
N GLU A 198 -10.19 1.71 -19.88
CA GLU A 198 -11.00 2.91 -19.69
C GLU A 198 -11.26 3.18 -18.21
N ALA A 199 -11.13 4.44 -17.80
CA ALA A 199 -11.42 4.90 -16.44
C ALA A 199 -12.94 5.07 -16.25
N MET A 200 -13.56 4.14 -15.52
CA MET A 200 -15.02 4.03 -15.40
C MET A 200 -15.51 4.20 -13.95
N PRO A 201 -16.77 4.63 -13.74
CA PRO A 201 -17.73 5.10 -14.74
C PRO A 201 -17.33 6.46 -15.31
N ASP A 202 -17.64 6.71 -16.60
CA ASP A 202 -17.52 8.01 -17.24
C ASP A 202 -18.78 8.84 -16.93
N THR A 203 -18.64 9.90 -16.18
CA THR A 203 -19.76 10.74 -15.70
C THR A 203 -19.64 12.19 -16.11
N ARG A 204 -18.47 12.59 -16.61
CA ARG A 204 -18.22 13.93 -17.13
C ARG A 204 -17.82 13.86 -18.60
N THR A 205 -18.83 13.73 -19.46
CA THR A 205 -18.66 13.53 -20.91
C THR A 205 -18.62 14.83 -21.69
N THR A 206 -19.11 15.93 -21.11
CA THR A 206 -19.14 17.25 -21.74
C THR A 206 -18.67 18.34 -20.78
N HIS A 207 -18.30 19.50 -21.32
CA HIS A 207 -17.90 20.66 -20.52
C HIS A 207 -19.02 21.20 -19.61
N ASP A 208 -20.27 20.95 -19.95
CA ASP A 208 -21.43 21.37 -19.16
C ASP A 208 -21.68 20.46 -17.94
N ASP A 209 -21.09 19.27 -17.93
CA ASP A 209 -21.18 18.36 -16.79
C ASP A 209 -20.34 18.86 -15.61
N THR A 210 -20.90 18.72 -14.41
CA THR A 210 -20.25 19.24 -13.20
C THR A 210 -18.91 18.55 -12.94
N LEU A 211 -17.83 19.32 -12.85
CA LEU A 211 -16.53 18.85 -12.40
C LEU A 211 -16.55 18.65 -10.87
N ILE A 212 -16.25 17.41 -10.41
CA ILE A 212 -16.24 17.05 -9.00
C ILE A 212 -14.88 16.44 -8.65
N HIS A 213 -14.09 17.21 -7.87
CA HIS A 213 -12.78 16.75 -7.37
C HIS A 213 -12.93 15.49 -6.50
N GLY A 214 -12.09 14.49 -6.74
CA GLY A 214 -12.13 13.20 -6.04
C GLY A 214 -13.22 12.23 -6.54
N GLU A 215 -14.00 12.64 -7.54
CA GLU A 215 -14.98 11.78 -8.20
C GLU A 215 -14.72 11.60 -9.68
N ASN A 216 -14.85 12.66 -10.50
CA ASN A 216 -14.62 12.59 -11.94
C ASN A 216 -13.37 13.36 -12.41
N PHE A 217 -12.70 14.05 -11.47
CA PHE A 217 -11.46 14.75 -11.72
C PHE A 217 -10.51 14.63 -10.51
N PHE A 218 -9.25 14.22 -10.78
CA PHE A 218 -8.20 14.02 -9.78
C PHE A 218 -6.98 14.85 -10.17
N PRO A 219 -6.85 16.07 -9.65
CA PRO A 219 -5.72 16.95 -9.99
C PRO A 219 -4.39 16.47 -9.40
N VAL A 220 -4.44 15.67 -8.34
CA VAL A 220 -3.25 15.13 -7.66
C VAL A 220 -3.00 13.71 -8.15
N ALA A 221 -1.78 13.47 -8.60
CA ALA A 221 -1.37 12.15 -9.09
C ALA A 221 -1.43 11.10 -7.96
N GLY A 222 -1.96 9.92 -8.28
CA GLY A 222 -2.09 8.81 -7.32
C GLY A 222 -3.38 8.80 -6.49
N GLU A 223 -4.27 9.78 -6.62
CA GLU A 223 -5.53 9.82 -5.85
C GLU A 223 -6.67 9.04 -6.49
N GLY A 224 -6.72 8.93 -7.81
CA GLY A 224 -7.75 8.20 -8.55
C GLY A 224 -7.48 6.70 -8.66
N GLY A 225 -8.26 6.01 -9.49
CA GLY A 225 -8.01 4.60 -9.82
C GLY A 225 -6.64 4.41 -10.47
N ILE A 226 -5.94 3.31 -10.12
CA ILE A 226 -4.56 3.05 -10.54
C ILE A 226 -4.49 1.71 -11.26
N VAL A 227 -3.71 1.65 -12.36
CA VAL A 227 -3.19 0.42 -12.98
C VAL A 227 -1.67 0.40 -12.88
N SER A 228 -1.09 -0.79 -12.72
CA SER A 228 0.36 -0.93 -12.48
C SER A 228 0.96 -2.08 -13.26
N TYR A 229 2.17 -1.85 -13.73
CA TYR A 229 2.96 -2.75 -14.57
C TYR A 229 4.31 -2.98 -13.93
N LYS A 230 4.68 -4.23 -13.71
CA LYS A 230 6.02 -4.58 -13.28
C LYS A 230 6.93 -4.61 -14.49
N VAL A 231 8.00 -3.84 -14.46
CA VAL A 231 8.99 -3.73 -15.54
C VAL A 231 10.38 -4.07 -15.03
N ARG A 232 11.24 -4.57 -15.92
CA ARG A 232 12.67 -4.73 -15.67
C ARG A 232 13.41 -3.77 -16.58
N ILE A 233 14.15 -2.86 -15.97
CA ILE A 233 15.03 -1.91 -16.66
C ILE A 233 16.44 -2.49 -16.68
N ASN A 234 17.02 -2.62 -17.84
CA ASN A 234 18.38 -3.12 -18.05
C ASN A 234 19.36 -1.97 -18.23
N THR A 235 18.92 -0.86 -18.84
CA THR A 235 19.71 0.34 -19.10
C THR A 235 19.24 1.49 -18.20
N PRO A 236 20.01 1.94 -17.20
CA PRO A 236 19.62 3.10 -16.38
C PRO A 236 19.52 4.39 -17.18
N GLY A 237 18.64 5.31 -16.77
CA GLY A 237 18.50 6.61 -17.41
C GLY A 237 17.14 7.26 -17.18
N ASP A 238 16.95 8.41 -17.81
CA ASP A 238 15.66 9.11 -17.86
C ASP A 238 14.91 8.66 -19.12
N TYR A 239 13.76 8.02 -18.90
CA TYR A 239 12.94 7.47 -19.96
C TYR A 239 11.74 8.37 -20.21
N TYR A 240 11.58 8.85 -21.44
CA TYR A 240 10.38 9.53 -21.89
C TYR A 240 9.22 8.55 -21.96
N VAL A 241 8.08 8.95 -21.41
CA VAL A 241 6.87 8.14 -21.39
C VAL A 241 5.90 8.63 -22.45
N TRP A 242 5.51 7.76 -23.33
CA TRP A 242 4.48 7.99 -24.35
C TRP A 242 3.29 7.08 -24.07
N ALA A 243 2.08 7.57 -24.27
CA ALA A 243 0.90 6.71 -24.25
C ALA A 243 -0.01 7.04 -25.45
N SER A 244 -0.59 5.97 -26.03
CA SER A 244 -1.64 6.05 -27.03
C SER A 244 -2.98 6.10 -26.31
N ALA A 245 -3.73 7.17 -26.51
CA ALA A 245 -5.03 7.36 -25.90
C ALA A 245 -6.08 7.86 -26.91
N PHE A 246 -7.34 7.57 -26.58
CA PHE A 246 -8.49 8.02 -27.35
C PHE A 246 -9.30 8.97 -26.48
N SER A 247 -9.40 10.21 -26.92
CA SER A 247 -10.17 11.26 -26.24
C SER A 247 -11.37 11.65 -27.09
N THR A 248 -12.52 11.78 -26.45
CA THR A 248 -13.75 12.28 -27.11
C THR A 248 -13.88 13.79 -26.99
N GLY A 249 -13.20 14.38 -25.99
CA GLY A 249 -13.36 15.79 -25.67
C GLY A 249 -12.17 16.39 -24.92
N THR A 250 -12.50 17.31 -24.06
CA THR A 250 -11.56 17.96 -23.13
C THR A 250 -11.69 17.38 -21.72
N GLU A 251 -12.62 16.45 -21.52
CA GLU A 251 -13.03 15.94 -20.23
C GLU A 251 -12.49 14.53 -19.93
N ASP A 252 -11.90 13.90 -20.95
CA ASP A 252 -11.36 12.53 -20.93
C ASP A 252 -9.96 12.45 -21.56
N ASN A 253 -9.12 13.50 -21.38
CA ASN A 253 -7.88 13.66 -22.12
C ASN A 253 -6.61 13.77 -21.27
N GLY A 254 -6.64 13.27 -20.04
CA GLY A 254 -5.50 13.37 -19.14
C GLY A 254 -5.33 12.19 -18.18
N VAL A 255 -4.07 11.85 -17.88
CA VAL A 255 -3.64 10.82 -16.94
C VAL A 255 -2.37 11.25 -16.21
N HIS A 256 -2.03 10.58 -15.12
CA HIS A 256 -0.73 10.73 -14.45
C HIS A 256 0.04 9.42 -14.53
N VAL A 257 1.38 9.51 -14.60
CA VAL A 257 2.27 8.36 -14.54
C VAL A 257 3.22 8.46 -13.35
N GLY A 258 3.52 7.35 -12.70
CA GLY A 258 4.38 7.25 -11.52
C GLY A 258 5.26 6.02 -11.54
N ILE A 259 6.19 5.95 -10.59
CA ILE A 259 7.17 4.88 -10.42
C ILE A 259 7.29 4.48 -8.95
N ASP A 260 7.24 3.16 -8.66
CA ASP A 260 7.40 2.60 -7.30
C ASP A 260 6.52 3.33 -6.26
N GLU A 261 5.22 3.51 -6.60
CA GLU A 261 4.19 4.19 -5.77
C GLU A 261 4.51 5.68 -5.47
N LYS A 262 5.47 6.27 -6.20
CA LYS A 262 5.79 7.70 -6.16
C LYS A 262 5.31 8.37 -7.43
N TRP A 263 4.87 9.60 -7.30
CA TRP A 263 4.29 10.38 -8.39
C TRP A 263 5.13 11.64 -8.63
N PRO A 264 6.25 11.54 -9.39
CA PRO A 264 7.10 12.69 -9.67
C PRO A 264 6.35 13.73 -10.50
N GLU A 265 6.74 15.00 -10.35
CA GLU A 265 6.15 16.10 -11.12
C GLU A 265 6.32 15.88 -12.63
N SER A 266 7.44 15.27 -13.06
CA SER A 266 7.70 14.91 -14.46
C SER A 266 6.74 13.87 -15.05
N GLY A 267 5.98 13.15 -14.24
CA GLY A 267 4.94 12.20 -14.66
C GLY A 267 3.52 12.71 -14.47
N ALA A 268 3.37 13.93 -13.93
CA ALA A 268 2.05 14.46 -13.62
C ALA A 268 1.42 15.14 -14.86
N ARG A 269 0.09 15.06 -14.94
CA ARG A 269 -0.73 15.82 -15.90
C ARG A 269 -0.36 15.58 -17.37
N MET A 270 -0.13 14.33 -17.74
CA MET A 270 0.02 13.94 -19.14
C MET A 270 -1.29 14.24 -19.90
N GLN A 271 -1.21 14.92 -21.05
CA GLN A 271 -2.36 15.55 -21.71
C GLN A 271 -2.42 15.24 -23.20
N TRP A 272 -3.64 15.07 -23.71
CA TRP A 272 -3.95 14.94 -25.15
C TRP A 272 -4.78 16.14 -25.62
N CYS A 273 -4.23 16.93 -26.50
CA CYS A 273 -4.90 18.09 -27.09
C CYS A 273 -5.32 17.88 -28.55
N ASP A 274 -4.63 16.98 -29.25
CA ASP A 274 -4.87 16.71 -30.66
C ASP A 274 -5.64 15.43 -30.86
N GLY A 275 -6.50 15.42 -31.89
CA GLY A 275 -7.05 14.18 -32.42
C GLY A 275 -8.22 13.63 -31.64
N LYS A 276 -9.26 14.44 -31.36
CA LYS A 276 -10.56 13.94 -30.88
C LYS A 276 -11.05 12.78 -31.73
N ASN A 277 -11.59 11.75 -31.04
CA ASN A 277 -12.17 10.52 -31.65
C ASN A 277 -11.16 9.73 -32.50
N LYS A 278 -9.90 9.73 -32.09
CA LYS A 278 -8.84 8.90 -32.70
C LYS A 278 -7.79 8.56 -31.65
N TRP A 279 -7.16 7.41 -31.83
CA TRP A 279 -5.96 7.04 -31.07
C TRP A 279 -4.81 7.98 -31.44
N LYS A 280 -4.20 8.58 -30.44
CA LYS A 280 -3.07 9.49 -30.59
C LYS A 280 -2.07 9.29 -29.49
N TRP A 281 -0.81 9.32 -29.84
CA TRP A 281 0.31 9.35 -28.92
C TRP A 281 0.49 10.73 -28.32
N SER A 282 0.80 10.77 -27.04
CA SER A 282 1.27 11.97 -26.36
C SER A 282 2.33 11.63 -25.32
N SER A 283 3.23 12.58 -25.08
CA SER A 283 4.22 12.65 -24.00
C SER A 283 4.26 14.08 -23.45
N ALA A 284 3.17 14.81 -23.60
CA ALA A 284 3.09 16.23 -23.26
C ALA A 284 2.57 16.44 -21.85
N GLN A 285 3.26 17.26 -21.06
CA GLN A 285 2.82 17.67 -19.74
C GLN A 285 1.99 18.96 -19.81
N ARG A 286 0.78 18.93 -19.26
CA ARG A 286 -0.02 20.14 -19.08
C ARG A 286 0.61 21.05 -18.03
N MET A 287 0.83 22.31 -18.38
CA MET A 287 1.34 23.37 -17.52
C MET A 287 0.26 24.46 -17.35
N PRO A 288 0.31 25.30 -16.29
CA PRO A 288 -0.64 26.38 -16.12
C PRO A 288 -0.66 27.38 -17.29
N GLU A 289 0.50 27.66 -17.85
CA GLU A 289 0.72 28.59 -18.99
C GLU A 289 0.58 27.92 -20.36
N ASP A 290 0.64 26.59 -20.42
CA ASP A 290 0.50 25.80 -21.66
C ASP A 290 -0.32 24.53 -21.40
N HIS A 291 -1.60 24.60 -21.72
CA HIS A 291 -2.55 23.52 -21.46
C HIS A 291 -2.26 22.27 -22.28
N CYS A 292 -1.63 22.39 -23.43
CA CYS A 292 -1.33 21.27 -24.31
C CYS A 292 0.09 20.74 -24.09
N GLY A 293 0.96 21.55 -23.52
CA GLY A 293 2.35 21.20 -23.25
C GLY A 293 3.16 20.91 -24.52
N LYS A 294 4.34 20.39 -24.29
CA LYS A 294 5.26 19.96 -25.37
C LYS A 294 5.49 18.47 -25.26
N GLN A 295 5.66 17.80 -26.41
CA GLN A 295 6.03 16.38 -26.43
C GLN A 295 7.42 16.18 -25.80
N ASN A 296 7.68 14.96 -25.30
CA ASN A 296 8.91 14.60 -24.58
C ASN A 296 9.14 15.41 -23.29
N THR A 297 8.04 15.74 -22.56
CA THR A 297 8.13 16.38 -21.24
C THR A 297 7.67 15.46 -20.11
N ILE A 298 7.00 14.37 -20.42
CA ILE A 298 6.69 13.32 -19.45
C ILE A 298 7.83 12.31 -19.42
N PHE A 299 8.48 12.14 -18.25
CA PHE A 299 9.57 11.19 -18.10
C PHE A 299 9.63 10.59 -16.68
N LEU A 300 10.26 9.41 -16.59
CA LEU A 300 10.56 8.72 -15.34
C LEU A 300 12.06 8.42 -15.28
N SER A 301 12.66 8.59 -14.08
CA SER A 301 14.09 8.35 -13.85
C SER A 301 14.31 6.97 -13.23
N PHE A 302 15.17 6.17 -13.86
CA PHE A 302 15.61 4.86 -13.38
C PHE A 302 17.11 4.91 -13.06
N PRO A 303 17.49 5.11 -11.80
CA PRO A 303 18.89 5.38 -11.42
C PRO A 303 19.80 4.15 -11.55
N GLN A 304 19.24 2.96 -11.63
CA GLN A 304 19.97 1.71 -11.75
C GLN A 304 19.16 0.65 -12.50
N ALA A 305 19.83 -0.37 -13.03
CA ALA A 305 19.14 -1.52 -13.57
C ALA A 305 18.40 -2.28 -12.45
N GLY A 306 17.18 -2.80 -12.73
CA GLY A 306 16.38 -3.47 -11.72
C GLY A 306 14.91 -3.58 -12.08
N GLU A 307 14.12 -4.10 -11.12
CA GLU A 307 12.67 -4.21 -11.24
C GLU A 307 11.99 -3.00 -10.59
N TYR A 308 11.06 -2.41 -11.34
CA TYR A 308 10.28 -1.24 -10.96
C TYR A 308 8.79 -1.48 -11.21
N ILE A 309 7.96 -0.65 -10.60
CA ILE A 309 6.52 -0.63 -10.87
C ILE A 309 6.20 0.70 -11.53
N ILE A 310 5.80 0.68 -12.80
CA ILE A 310 5.23 1.84 -13.48
C ILE A 310 3.73 1.81 -13.26
N SER A 311 3.15 2.94 -12.86
CA SER A 311 1.73 3.05 -12.59
C SER A 311 1.11 4.24 -13.29
N PHE A 312 -0.11 4.07 -13.82
CA PHE A 312 -0.93 5.17 -14.31
C PHE A 312 -2.08 5.39 -13.35
N SER A 313 -2.27 6.63 -12.88
CA SER A 313 -3.42 7.01 -12.09
C SER A 313 -4.34 7.91 -12.88
N MET A 314 -5.62 7.70 -12.70
CA MET A 314 -6.65 8.49 -13.33
C MET A 314 -6.50 9.97 -12.99
N ARG A 315 -6.66 10.84 -14.00
CA ARG A 315 -6.84 12.29 -13.84
C ARG A 315 -8.27 12.71 -14.16
N GLU A 316 -8.84 12.15 -15.20
CA GLU A 316 -10.20 12.38 -15.65
C GLU A 316 -10.92 11.04 -15.85
N ASP A 317 -12.22 10.97 -15.57
CA ASP A 317 -13.00 9.77 -15.93
C ASP A 317 -13.24 9.71 -17.45
N GLY A 318 -13.59 8.54 -17.95
CA GLY A 318 -13.72 8.30 -19.39
C GLY A 318 -12.41 8.21 -20.17
N PHE A 319 -11.24 8.49 -19.52
CA PHE A 319 -9.95 8.40 -20.21
C PHE A 319 -9.67 6.97 -20.70
N LYS A 320 -9.30 6.84 -21.99
CA LYS A 320 -9.05 5.56 -22.67
C LYS A 320 -7.61 5.46 -23.08
N MET A 321 -6.93 4.36 -22.71
CA MET A 321 -5.53 4.10 -23.03
C MET A 321 -5.39 2.73 -23.69
N ASP A 322 -4.70 2.70 -24.83
CA ASP A 322 -4.45 1.52 -25.67
C ASP A 322 -3.11 0.87 -25.32
N ARG A 323 -2.03 1.62 -25.39
CA ARG A 323 -0.67 1.16 -25.08
C ARG A 323 0.22 2.30 -24.63
N TRP A 324 1.35 1.96 -24.04
CA TRP A 324 2.34 2.94 -23.60
C TRP A 324 3.76 2.47 -23.90
N ILE A 325 4.67 3.45 -24.04
CA ILE A 325 6.08 3.26 -24.34
C ILE A 325 6.90 4.00 -23.28
N ILE A 326 8.06 3.42 -22.91
CA ILE A 326 9.15 4.16 -22.30
C ILE A 326 10.38 4.06 -23.21
N THR A 327 11.09 5.17 -23.39
CA THR A 327 12.26 5.22 -24.28
C THR A 327 13.32 6.18 -23.78
N LEU A 328 14.61 5.82 -23.97
CA LEU A 328 15.76 6.72 -23.79
C LEU A 328 15.94 7.67 -24.99
N ASP A 329 15.31 7.38 -26.13
CA ASP A 329 15.41 8.19 -27.32
C ASP A 329 14.46 9.40 -27.24
N ASN A 330 15.00 10.59 -26.99
CA ASN A 330 14.25 11.84 -26.94
C ASN A 330 13.79 12.36 -28.31
N SER A 331 14.18 11.71 -29.40
CA SER A 331 13.76 12.05 -30.76
C SER A 331 12.61 11.14 -31.26
N LEU A 332 12.29 10.07 -30.53
CA LEU A 332 11.21 9.17 -30.88
C LEU A 332 9.86 9.92 -30.88
N ILE A 333 9.12 9.78 -31.96
CA ILE A 333 7.71 10.16 -32.07
C ILE A 333 7.00 8.90 -32.56
N PRO A 334 6.19 8.23 -31.70
CA PRO A 334 5.47 7.03 -32.10
C PRO A 334 4.39 7.34 -33.14
N ASP A 335 4.17 6.39 -34.09
CA ASP A 335 3.20 6.48 -35.18
C ASP A 335 1.81 5.97 -34.76
#